data_e7920946d17e512bab1fab155ec4bbe2
#
_entry.id   e7920946d17e512bab1fab155ec4bbe2
#
_cell.length_a   1.000
_cell.length_b   1.000
_cell.length_c   1.000
_cell.angle_alpha   90.00
_cell.angle_beta   90.00
_cell.angle_gamma   90.00
#
_symmetry.space_group_name_H-M   'P 1'
#
loop_
_entity.id
_entity.type
_entity.pdbx_description
1 polymer ?
#
loop_
_entity_poly.entity_id
_entity_poly.type
_entity_poly.pdbx_seq_one_letter_code
_entity_poly.pdbx_strand_id
1 'polypeptide(L)'
;MELRIPRRLLVLSVAIWIAASGFLWASHPSARITVRFYSAGLELPALYGSELDLPSAITKGVILDVYEHLENCRFQPFVQALANHQQELQLSDWHLYEVAARASEVMFQDSRYQIIFQWFILRKLGLDTQLFFNGPEVFLHAPAEDVKFGFYTLDLYGEQYINLTAKRNNLNMEDTKAYIPELLRDGKKVRSISMEMKKLPLLPDGRIVERLLEFTHLGQTHRLKVRLNDDYLKMMDDYPYFNQAQFFHLGLSPEAEASLVPALEEMLAGRNQLEKVEFLLSFVRTAFLYKDDRRRFGHEKPMSPEQTLYHSYSDCEDRSSLFFYLTQKLLHIPAIVLDFEEHVGVALELEGVKGNSFNFEGRKYIYCEPTGPSDELAIGEMWDYVRQQNARILTSYLPGE
;
A
#
# COMPACT_ATOMS: atom_id res chain seq x y z
N MET A 1 24.88 57.39 -57.63
CA MET A 1 25.59 57.49 -56.34
C MET A 1 24.99 56.38 -55.48
N GLU A 2 25.58 55.14 -55.61
CA GLU A 2 25.10 53.93 -54.91
C GLU A 2 25.76 53.84 -53.55
N LEU A 3 24.96 53.80 -52.50
CA LEU A 3 25.43 53.59 -51.14
C LEU A 3 25.60 52.06 -50.90
N ARG A 4 26.84 51.60 -50.90
CA ARG A 4 27.22 50.24 -50.46
C ARG A 4 27.16 50.16 -48.95
N ILE A 5 26.25 49.43 -48.44
CA ILE A 5 26.17 49.02 -47.00
C ILE A 5 27.18 47.89 -46.78
N PRO A 6 28.09 47.97 -45.81
CA PRO A 6 29.10 46.93 -45.60
C PRO A 6 28.50 45.71 -44.95
N ARG A 7 28.79 44.52 -45.52
CA ARG A 7 28.37 43.18 -45.14
C ARG A 7 28.75 42.72 -43.70
N ARG A 8 29.39 43.59 -42.90
CA ARG A 8 29.85 43.22 -41.54
C ARG A 8 28.83 43.48 -40.42
N LEU A 9 27.72 44.13 -40.64
CA LEU A 9 26.71 44.45 -39.65
C LEU A 9 25.58 43.42 -39.58
N LEU A 10 25.44 42.51 -40.56
CA LEU A 10 24.40 41.51 -40.58
C LEU A 10 24.74 40.23 -39.78
N VAL A 11 26.05 39.98 -39.54
CA VAL A 11 26.48 38.77 -38.79
C VAL A 11 26.40 38.94 -37.27
N LEU A 12 26.47 40.19 -36.77
CA LEU A 12 26.37 40.46 -35.34
C LEU A 12 24.92 40.43 -34.79
N SER A 13 23.93 40.71 -35.62
CA SER A 13 22.53 40.73 -35.19
C SER A 13 21.93 39.31 -35.06
N VAL A 14 22.43 38.34 -35.84
CA VAL A 14 21.95 36.94 -35.74
C VAL A 14 22.59 36.22 -34.56
N ALA A 15 23.85 36.51 -34.20
CA ALA A 15 24.52 35.93 -33.05
C ALA A 15 23.95 36.44 -31.71
N ILE A 16 23.46 37.67 -31.64
CA ILE A 16 22.83 38.24 -30.44
C ILE A 16 21.43 37.64 -30.22
N TRP A 17 20.70 37.25 -31.27
CA TRP A 17 19.39 36.63 -31.16
C TRP A 17 19.48 35.16 -30.70
N ILE A 18 20.50 34.41 -31.11
CA ILE A 18 20.72 33.02 -30.68
C ILE A 18 21.20 32.98 -29.22
N ALA A 19 21.99 33.96 -28.77
CA ALA A 19 22.42 34.06 -27.37
C ALA A 19 21.27 34.53 -26.45
N ALA A 20 20.34 35.37 -26.92
CA ALA A 20 19.20 35.80 -26.13
C ALA A 20 18.11 34.76 -26.03
N SER A 21 17.93 33.88 -27.03
CA SER A 21 16.99 32.77 -26.95
C SER A 21 17.50 31.61 -26.05
N GLY A 22 18.83 31.39 -25.97
CA GLY A 22 19.43 30.43 -25.07
C GLY A 22 19.42 30.85 -23.59
N PHE A 23 19.35 32.18 -23.32
CA PHE A 23 19.34 32.69 -21.94
C PHE A 23 17.92 32.82 -21.34
N LEU A 24 16.88 32.83 -22.19
CA LEU A 24 15.48 32.92 -21.74
C LEU A 24 14.92 31.56 -21.29
N TRP A 25 15.60 30.46 -21.58
CA TRP A 25 15.22 29.10 -21.06
C TRP A 25 15.76 28.79 -19.66
N ALA A 26 16.67 29.62 -19.14
CA ALA A 26 17.32 29.36 -17.83
C ALA A 26 16.60 30.00 -16.62
N SER A 27 15.50 30.72 -16.80
CA SER A 27 14.86 31.50 -15.75
C SER A 27 13.33 31.32 -15.59
N HIS A 28 12.72 30.31 -16.21
CA HIS A 28 11.38 29.93 -15.77
C HIS A 28 11.51 29.11 -14.48
N PRO A 29 10.84 29.51 -13.39
CA PRO A 29 10.67 28.60 -12.25
C PRO A 29 10.11 27.32 -12.85
N SER A 30 10.75 26.18 -12.56
CA SER A 30 10.34 24.86 -13.07
C SER A 30 8.84 24.72 -12.82
N ALA A 31 8.05 24.61 -13.88
CA ALA A 31 6.62 24.39 -13.76
C ALA A 31 6.37 23.24 -12.77
N ARG A 32 5.35 23.38 -11.96
CA ARG A 32 4.99 22.35 -10.98
C ARG A 32 3.63 21.79 -11.34
N ILE A 33 3.43 20.54 -10.97
CA ILE A 33 2.13 19.87 -11.00
C ILE A 33 1.73 19.51 -9.57
N THR A 34 0.44 19.54 -9.32
CA THR A 34 -0.13 19.01 -8.08
C THR A 34 -0.74 17.65 -8.39
N VAL A 35 -0.18 16.61 -7.80
CA VAL A 35 -0.72 15.25 -7.89
C VAL A 35 -1.55 14.96 -6.64
N ARG A 36 -2.80 14.61 -6.83
CA ARG A 36 -3.64 14.23 -5.71
C ARG A 36 -3.42 12.76 -5.35
N PHE A 37 -2.94 12.53 -4.13
CA PHE A 37 -2.85 11.21 -3.53
C PHE A 37 -3.83 11.17 -2.34
N TYR A 38 -5.01 10.61 -2.56
CA TYR A 38 -6.20 10.74 -1.69
C TYR A 38 -6.49 12.22 -1.41
N SER A 39 -6.49 12.68 -0.15
CA SER A 39 -6.65 14.11 0.19
C SER A 39 -5.36 14.92 0.06
N ALA A 40 -4.20 14.27 0.14
CA ALA A 40 -2.91 14.97 0.08
C ALA A 40 -2.62 15.51 -1.34
N GLY A 41 -2.28 16.79 -1.45
CA GLY A 41 -1.78 17.43 -2.66
C GLY A 41 -0.25 17.39 -2.71
N LEU A 42 0.31 16.58 -3.61
CA LEU A 42 1.76 16.43 -3.75
C LEU A 42 2.28 17.35 -4.86
N GLU A 43 3.15 18.28 -4.50
CA GLU A 43 3.77 19.20 -5.42
C GLU A 43 5.02 18.59 -6.06
N LEU A 44 4.98 18.33 -7.36
CA LEU A 44 6.09 17.76 -8.13
C LEU A 44 6.56 18.74 -9.23
N PRO A 45 7.87 18.80 -9.52
CA PRO A 45 8.38 19.50 -10.70
C PRO A 45 7.83 18.87 -11.98
N ALA A 46 7.28 19.67 -12.88
CA ALA A 46 6.75 19.18 -14.15
C ALA A 46 7.86 18.94 -15.18
N LEU A 47 7.67 17.93 -16.02
CA LEU A 47 8.49 17.65 -17.20
C LEU A 47 7.71 17.93 -18.50
N TYR A 48 7.01 19.07 -18.55
CA TYR A 48 6.28 19.46 -19.75
C TYR A 48 7.21 19.60 -20.98
N GLY A 49 6.72 19.15 -22.13
CA GLY A 49 7.47 19.18 -23.38
C GLY A 49 8.48 18.04 -23.54
N SER A 50 8.51 17.09 -22.58
CA SER A 50 9.32 15.87 -22.71
C SER A 50 8.57 14.72 -23.42
N GLU A 51 7.29 14.85 -23.71
CA GLU A 51 6.51 13.83 -24.43
C GLU A 51 6.94 13.76 -25.90
N LEU A 52 7.21 12.57 -26.38
CA LEU A 52 7.50 12.29 -27.78
C LEU A 52 6.29 11.64 -28.45
N ASP A 53 6.07 11.98 -29.72
CA ASP A 53 5.10 11.29 -30.55
C ASP A 53 5.55 9.84 -30.78
N LEU A 54 4.80 8.88 -30.26
CA LEU A 54 5.12 7.46 -30.39
C LEU A 54 4.51 6.88 -31.67
N PRO A 55 5.22 6.03 -32.40
CA PRO A 55 4.67 5.29 -33.53
C PRO A 55 3.57 4.33 -33.09
N SER A 56 2.77 3.83 -34.03
CA SER A 56 1.68 2.88 -33.75
C SER A 56 2.16 1.58 -33.11
N ALA A 57 3.37 1.12 -33.45
CA ALA A 57 3.97 -0.07 -32.85
C ALA A 57 5.15 0.31 -31.95
N ILE A 58 5.14 -0.22 -30.75
CA ILE A 58 6.26 -0.09 -29.80
C ILE A 58 7.30 -1.14 -30.10
N THR A 59 8.54 -0.71 -30.18
CA THR A 59 9.71 -1.54 -30.41
C THR A 59 10.79 -1.24 -29.36
N LYS A 60 11.80 -2.10 -29.30
CA LYS A 60 12.99 -1.85 -28.47
C LYS A 60 13.66 -0.52 -28.78
N GLY A 61 13.72 -0.14 -30.08
CA GLY A 61 14.29 1.14 -30.51
C GLY A 61 13.49 2.33 -29.98
N VAL A 62 12.16 2.29 -30.09
CA VAL A 62 11.27 3.34 -29.58
C VAL A 62 11.44 3.54 -28.07
N ILE A 63 11.52 2.45 -27.30
CA ILE A 63 11.73 2.55 -25.84
C ILE A 63 13.10 3.17 -25.54
N LEU A 64 14.13 2.81 -26.30
CA LEU A 64 15.46 3.38 -26.17
C LEU A 64 15.49 4.88 -26.49
N ASP A 65 14.83 5.28 -27.58
CA ASP A 65 14.74 6.71 -27.98
C ASP A 65 14.06 7.53 -26.88
N VAL A 66 12.97 7.00 -26.28
CA VAL A 66 12.28 7.66 -25.14
C VAL A 66 13.19 7.72 -23.92
N TYR A 67 13.90 6.63 -23.61
CA TYR A 67 14.82 6.59 -22.48
C TYR A 67 15.94 7.64 -22.63
N GLU A 68 16.62 7.67 -23.79
CA GLU A 68 17.68 8.64 -24.07
C GLU A 68 17.16 10.09 -24.05
N HIS A 69 15.94 10.29 -24.55
CA HIS A 69 15.29 11.60 -24.47
C HIS A 69 15.06 12.04 -23.03
N LEU A 70 14.49 11.16 -22.19
CA LEU A 70 14.24 11.42 -20.76
C LEU A 70 15.54 11.64 -19.98
N GLU A 71 16.64 10.93 -20.31
CA GLU A 71 17.96 11.16 -19.70
C GLU A 71 18.47 12.58 -19.98
N ASN A 72 18.14 13.15 -21.13
CA ASN A 72 18.50 14.52 -21.51
C ASN A 72 17.55 15.58 -20.91
N CYS A 73 16.41 15.15 -20.34
CA CYS A 73 15.50 16.03 -19.61
C CYS A 73 16.00 16.26 -18.18
N ARG A 74 15.55 17.36 -17.58
CA ARG A 74 15.88 17.68 -16.17
C ARG A 74 14.98 16.90 -15.20
N PHE A 75 15.12 15.57 -15.15
CA PHE A 75 14.28 14.67 -14.35
C PHE A 75 14.66 14.58 -12.86
N GLN A 76 15.90 14.88 -12.49
CA GLN A 76 16.43 14.69 -11.14
C GLN A 76 15.61 15.41 -10.06
N PRO A 77 15.14 16.65 -10.23
CA PRO A 77 14.27 17.30 -9.27
C PRO A 77 12.94 16.56 -9.04
N PHE A 78 12.39 15.92 -10.08
CA PHE A 78 11.17 15.12 -9.99
C PHE A 78 11.40 13.86 -9.16
N VAL A 79 12.47 13.12 -9.44
CA VAL A 79 12.85 11.92 -8.68
C VAL A 79 13.10 12.26 -7.20
N GLN A 80 13.80 13.36 -6.94
CA GLN A 80 14.07 13.80 -5.57
C GLN A 80 12.78 14.19 -4.83
N ALA A 81 11.86 14.87 -5.49
CA ALA A 81 10.58 15.24 -4.89
C ALA A 81 9.73 14.00 -4.55
N LEU A 82 9.68 13.00 -5.44
CA LEU A 82 9.03 11.73 -5.14
C LEU A 82 9.65 11.01 -3.94
N ALA A 83 10.98 10.94 -3.88
CA ALA A 83 11.68 10.33 -2.76
C ALA A 83 11.41 11.06 -1.44
N ASN A 84 11.34 12.39 -1.46
CA ASN A 84 11.00 13.20 -0.28
C ASN A 84 9.56 12.91 0.17
N HIS A 85 8.58 12.91 -0.74
CA HIS A 85 7.19 12.59 -0.40
C HIS A 85 7.04 11.15 0.11
N GLN A 86 7.81 10.19 -0.42
CA GLN A 86 7.83 8.83 0.11
C GLN A 86 8.24 8.81 1.59
N GLN A 87 9.28 9.55 1.96
CA GLN A 87 9.74 9.64 3.34
C GLN A 87 8.79 10.42 4.24
N GLU A 88 8.36 11.60 3.81
CA GLU A 88 7.47 12.49 4.57
C GLU A 88 6.12 11.84 4.88
N LEU A 89 5.54 11.17 3.90
CA LEU A 89 4.23 10.52 4.02
C LEU A 89 4.33 9.02 4.36
N GLN A 90 5.52 8.48 4.55
CA GLN A 90 5.77 7.06 4.85
C GLN A 90 5.14 6.10 3.81
N LEU A 91 5.24 6.48 2.53
CA LEU A 91 4.63 5.71 1.44
C LEU A 91 5.40 4.39 1.20
N SER A 92 4.66 3.28 0.99
CA SER A 92 5.23 2.04 0.47
C SER A 92 5.67 2.21 -1.00
N ASP A 93 6.39 1.24 -1.55
CA ASP A 93 6.76 1.27 -2.96
C ASP A 93 5.54 1.20 -3.90
N TRP A 94 4.49 0.50 -3.48
CA TRP A 94 3.22 0.51 -4.23
C TRP A 94 2.62 1.90 -4.32
N HIS A 95 2.53 2.62 -3.21
CA HIS A 95 2.05 4.01 -3.21
C HIS A 95 2.94 4.93 -4.03
N LEU A 96 4.26 4.71 -4.00
CA LEU A 96 5.20 5.48 -4.82
C LEU A 96 4.94 5.26 -6.32
N TYR A 97 4.69 4.00 -6.72
CA TYR A 97 4.24 3.67 -8.08
C TYR A 97 2.94 4.40 -8.43
N GLU A 98 1.92 4.36 -7.56
CA GLU A 98 0.65 5.05 -7.80
C GLU A 98 0.81 6.57 -7.97
N VAL A 99 1.65 7.20 -7.14
CA VAL A 99 1.95 8.64 -7.29
C VAL A 99 2.65 8.92 -8.62
N ALA A 100 3.62 8.10 -9.01
CA ALA A 100 4.31 8.24 -10.30
C ALA A 100 3.35 8.04 -11.48
N ALA A 101 2.42 7.09 -11.38
CA ALA A 101 1.39 6.85 -12.39
C ALA A 101 0.46 8.06 -12.55
N ARG A 102 -0.11 8.55 -11.44
CA ARG A 102 -0.98 9.75 -11.45
C ARG A 102 -0.24 11.00 -11.94
N ALA A 103 1.04 11.15 -11.60
CA ALA A 103 1.86 12.25 -12.11
C ALA A 103 2.03 12.17 -13.63
N SER A 104 2.26 10.97 -14.16
CA SER A 104 2.39 10.77 -15.61
C SER A 104 1.09 11.08 -16.36
N GLU A 105 -0.07 10.72 -15.80
CA GLU A 105 -1.39 11.05 -16.35
C GLU A 105 -1.65 12.56 -16.41
N VAL A 106 -1.16 13.32 -15.43
CA VAL A 106 -1.27 14.79 -15.42
C VAL A 106 -0.38 15.45 -16.47
N MET A 107 0.81 14.87 -16.73
CA MET A 107 1.81 15.48 -17.60
C MET A 107 1.69 15.09 -19.07
N PHE A 108 1.25 13.87 -19.38
CA PHE A 108 1.33 13.27 -20.72
C PHE A 108 -0.02 12.77 -21.20
N GLN A 109 -0.22 12.78 -22.52
CA GLN A 109 -1.48 12.34 -23.14
C GLN A 109 -1.42 10.90 -23.63
N ASP A 110 -0.29 10.44 -24.19
CA ASP A 110 -0.12 9.07 -24.66
C ASP A 110 0.10 8.11 -23.49
N SER A 111 -0.86 7.22 -23.25
CA SER A 111 -0.79 6.24 -22.16
C SER A 111 0.43 5.32 -22.24
N ARG A 112 0.96 5.08 -23.43
CA ARG A 112 2.18 4.29 -23.63
C ARG A 112 3.41 5.05 -23.16
N TYR A 113 3.45 6.36 -23.46
CA TYR A 113 4.49 7.25 -22.96
C TYR A 113 4.45 7.34 -21.43
N GLN A 114 3.24 7.46 -20.84
CA GLN A 114 3.05 7.44 -19.39
C GLN A 114 3.68 6.21 -18.77
N ILE A 115 3.45 5.01 -19.33
CA ILE A 115 4.01 3.75 -18.81
C ILE A 115 5.53 3.69 -18.94
N ILE A 116 6.10 4.16 -20.09
CA ILE A 116 7.55 4.19 -20.27
C ILE A 116 8.18 5.20 -19.29
N PHE A 117 7.53 6.35 -19.06
CA PHE A 117 7.97 7.33 -18.08
C PHE A 117 7.92 6.76 -16.64
N GLN A 118 6.85 6.08 -16.26
CA GLN A 118 6.74 5.41 -14.96
C GLN A 118 7.90 4.44 -14.75
N TRP A 119 8.17 3.60 -15.75
CA TRP A 119 9.31 2.69 -15.74
C TRP A 119 10.65 3.44 -15.52
N PHE A 120 10.89 4.51 -16.31
CA PHE A 120 12.09 5.32 -16.21
C PHE A 120 12.29 5.88 -14.79
N ILE A 121 11.25 6.51 -14.23
CA ILE A 121 11.30 7.14 -12.91
C ILE A 121 11.50 6.11 -11.79
N LEU A 122 10.78 4.98 -11.81
CA LEU A 122 10.92 3.94 -10.80
C LEU A 122 12.32 3.34 -10.81
N ARG A 123 12.92 3.13 -11.99
CA ARG A 123 14.31 2.72 -12.09
C ARG A 123 15.29 3.77 -11.54
N LYS A 124 15.05 5.06 -11.76
CA LYS A 124 15.86 6.14 -11.16
C LYS A 124 15.74 6.20 -9.65
N LEU A 125 14.61 5.74 -9.09
CA LEU A 125 14.40 5.53 -7.66
C LEU A 125 15.04 4.23 -7.12
N GLY A 126 15.66 3.42 -7.99
CA GLY A 126 16.35 2.18 -7.60
C GLY A 126 15.44 0.96 -7.51
N LEU A 127 14.23 1.04 -8.06
CA LEU A 127 13.30 -0.09 -8.11
C LEU A 127 13.53 -0.93 -9.37
N ASP A 128 13.55 -2.25 -9.21
CA ASP A 128 13.62 -3.16 -10.35
C ASP A 128 12.27 -3.24 -11.04
N THR A 129 12.21 -2.74 -12.27
CA THR A 129 11.02 -2.72 -13.10
C THR A 129 11.38 -3.06 -14.53
N GLN A 130 10.49 -3.75 -15.23
CA GLN A 130 10.68 -4.22 -16.60
C GLN A 130 9.53 -3.75 -17.47
N LEU A 131 9.84 -3.36 -18.71
CA LEU A 131 8.82 -3.11 -19.73
C LEU A 131 8.60 -4.35 -20.58
N PHE A 132 7.33 -4.63 -20.82
CA PHE A 132 6.88 -5.62 -21.79
C PHE A 132 6.05 -4.90 -22.83
N PHE A 133 6.11 -5.36 -24.08
CA PHE A 133 5.36 -4.75 -25.16
C PHE A 133 4.90 -5.78 -26.18
N ASN A 134 3.75 -5.48 -26.81
CA ASN A 134 3.16 -6.28 -27.88
C ASN A 134 2.42 -5.34 -28.84
N GLY A 135 2.96 -5.17 -30.05
CA GLY A 135 2.38 -4.24 -31.03
C GLY A 135 2.28 -2.81 -30.46
N PRO A 136 1.06 -2.26 -30.32
CA PRO A 136 0.89 -0.92 -29.77
C PRO A 136 0.95 -0.87 -28.23
N GLU A 137 0.86 -2.02 -27.54
CA GLU A 137 0.68 -2.09 -26.10
C GLU A 137 2.01 -2.13 -25.34
N VAL A 138 2.05 -1.47 -24.19
CA VAL A 138 3.18 -1.46 -23.27
C VAL A 138 2.68 -1.79 -21.87
N PHE A 139 3.44 -2.59 -21.14
CA PHE A 139 3.12 -3.04 -19.79
C PHE A 139 4.31 -2.85 -18.87
N LEU A 140 4.06 -2.38 -17.68
CA LEU A 140 5.06 -2.26 -16.63
C LEU A 140 4.96 -3.43 -15.67
N HIS A 141 6.06 -4.14 -15.50
CA HIS A 141 6.17 -5.26 -14.57
C HIS A 141 7.26 -5.01 -13.54
N ALA A 142 7.12 -5.62 -12.37
CA ALA A 142 8.13 -5.63 -11.34
C ALA A 142 8.23 -7.02 -10.70
N PRO A 143 9.44 -7.47 -10.29
CA PRO A 143 9.57 -8.60 -9.41
C PRO A 143 8.96 -8.20 -8.06
N ALA A 144 8.11 -9.04 -7.53
CA ALA A 144 7.51 -8.82 -6.21
C ALA A 144 7.61 -10.09 -5.39
N GLU A 145 8.14 -9.93 -4.20
CA GLU A 145 8.14 -10.97 -3.19
C GLU A 145 6.72 -11.12 -2.62
N ASP A 146 6.26 -12.37 -2.44
CA ASP A 146 5.02 -12.73 -1.73
C ASP A 146 3.67 -12.26 -2.30
N VAL A 147 3.59 -11.86 -3.57
CA VAL A 147 2.30 -11.52 -4.18
C VAL A 147 1.55 -12.79 -4.57
N LYS A 148 0.43 -13.07 -3.90
CA LYS A 148 -0.36 -14.29 -4.14
C LYS A 148 -1.66 -14.07 -4.92
N PHE A 149 -2.24 -12.86 -4.89
CA PHE A 149 -3.56 -12.61 -5.47
C PHE A 149 -3.69 -11.23 -6.12
N GLY A 150 -4.43 -11.18 -7.19
CA GLY A 150 -4.92 -9.91 -7.78
C GLY A 150 -4.10 -9.34 -8.91
N PHE A 151 -2.92 -9.89 -9.20
CA PHE A 151 -2.10 -9.47 -10.34
C PHE A 151 -1.97 -10.56 -11.39
N TYR A 152 -1.80 -10.15 -12.64
CA TYR A 152 -1.23 -11.05 -13.64
C TYR A 152 0.25 -11.22 -13.34
N THR A 153 0.67 -12.46 -13.24
CA THR A 153 2.06 -12.83 -12.98
C THR A 153 2.67 -13.47 -14.20
N LEU A 154 3.95 -13.24 -14.39
CA LEU A 154 4.77 -13.83 -15.42
C LEU A 154 6.05 -14.35 -14.79
N ASP A 155 6.39 -15.61 -15.05
CA ASP A 155 7.68 -16.17 -14.64
C ASP A 155 8.73 -15.82 -15.68
N LEU A 156 9.77 -15.08 -15.29
CA LEU A 156 10.88 -14.70 -16.13
C LEU A 156 12.20 -14.99 -15.39
N TYR A 157 13.06 -15.81 -16.00
CA TYR A 157 14.36 -16.22 -15.44
C TYR A 157 14.29 -16.83 -14.04
N GLY A 158 13.17 -17.47 -13.69
CA GLY A 158 12.96 -18.10 -12.38
C GLY A 158 12.48 -17.11 -11.28
N GLU A 159 12.18 -15.87 -11.66
CA GLU A 159 11.56 -14.88 -10.80
C GLU A 159 10.13 -14.58 -11.25
N GLN A 160 9.24 -14.37 -10.30
CA GLN A 160 7.86 -14.00 -10.58
C GLN A 160 7.73 -12.47 -10.70
N TYR A 161 7.22 -12.03 -11.85
CA TYR A 161 6.93 -10.63 -12.14
C TYR A 161 5.43 -10.38 -12.07
N ILE A 162 5.01 -9.28 -11.44
CA ILE A 162 3.64 -8.80 -11.42
C ILE A 162 3.47 -7.68 -12.46
N ASN A 163 2.32 -7.65 -13.11
CA ASN A 163 1.96 -6.57 -14.00
C ASN A 163 1.32 -5.42 -13.22
N LEU A 164 2.02 -4.28 -13.13
CA LEU A 164 1.57 -3.10 -12.40
C LEU A 164 0.49 -2.31 -13.17
N THR A 165 0.49 -2.40 -14.52
CA THR A 165 -0.36 -1.57 -15.39
C THR A 165 -1.63 -2.27 -15.85
N ALA A 166 -1.73 -3.58 -15.71
CA ALA A 166 -2.91 -4.32 -16.12
C ALA A 166 -4.03 -4.24 -15.08
N LYS A 167 -5.08 -3.54 -15.40
CA LYS A 167 -6.37 -3.77 -14.75
C LYS A 167 -6.84 -5.19 -15.07
N ARG A 168 -7.33 -5.91 -14.09
CA ARG A 168 -7.65 -7.35 -13.97
C ARG A 168 -8.27 -8.11 -15.16
N ASN A 169 -8.51 -7.54 -16.35
CA ASN A 169 -9.26 -8.19 -17.42
C ASN A 169 -8.60 -8.07 -18.78
N ASN A 170 -8.38 -9.22 -19.44
CA ASN A 170 -8.19 -9.41 -20.88
C ASN A 170 -6.85 -9.01 -21.49
N LEU A 171 -5.72 -9.28 -20.85
CA LEU A 171 -4.44 -9.21 -21.51
C LEU A 171 -4.11 -10.53 -22.19
N ASN A 172 -4.06 -10.54 -23.53
CA ASN A 172 -3.42 -11.63 -24.26
C ASN A 172 -1.90 -11.43 -24.21
N MET A 173 -1.22 -12.22 -23.36
CA MET A 173 0.23 -12.15 -23.16
C MET A 173 1.01 -13.06 -24.13
N GLU A 174 0.33 -13.78 -25.05
CA GLU A 174 0.94 -14.84 -25.86
C GLU A 174 2.09 -14.37 -26.75
N ASP A 175 2.13 -13.14 -27.23
CA ASP A 175 3.21 -12.61 -28.08
C ASP A 175 4.00 -11.47 -27.43
N THR A 176 3.93 -11.32 -26.13
CA THR A 176 4.53 -10.20 -25.41
C THR A 176 6.06 -10.37 -25.33
N LYS A 177 6.79 -9.32 -25.68
CA LYS A 177 8.26 -9.28 -25.65
C LYS A 177 8.72 -8.49 -24.44
N ALA A 178 9.67 -9.05 -23.69
CA ALA A 178 10.33 -8.33 -22.62
C ALA A 178 11.36 -7.34 -23.20
N TYR A 179 11.35 -6.13 -22.69
CA TYR A 179 12.44 -5.20 -22.89
C TYR A 179 13.36 -5.25 -21.68
N ILE A 180 14.50 -5.93 -21.83
CA ILE A 180 15.56 -5.97 -20.84
C ILE A 180 16.64 -5.03 -21.34
N PRO A 181 16.79 -3.83 -20.76
CA PRO A 181 17.78 -2.89 -21.24
C PRO A 181 19.19 -3.36 -20.85
N GLU A 182 19.95 -3.84 -21.81
CA GLU A 182 21.39 -4.11 -21.65
C GLU A 182 22.15 -2.84 -21.22
N LEU A 183 21.63 -1.66 -21.59
CA LEU A 183 22.18 -0.34 -21.25
C LEU A 183 22.00 0.05 -19.78
N LEU A 184 21.07 -0.56 -19.04
CA LEU A 184 20.83 -0.23 -17.62
C LEU A 184 21.73 -1.02 -16.66
N ARG A 185 22.75 -1.72 -17.17
CA ARG A 185 23.82 -2.27 -16.35
C ARG A 185 24.82 -1.20 -15.88
N ASP A 186 24.28 -0.06 -15.43
CA ASP A 186 25.08 1.03 -14.82
C ASP A 186 25.68 0.66 -13.44
N GLY A 187 25.57 -0.63 -13.05
CA GLY A 187 26.10 -1.14 -11.79
C GLY A 187 25.32 -0.70 -10.56
N LYS A 188 24.25 0.08 -10.72
CA LYS A 188 23.38 0.43 -9.60
C LYS A 188 22.61 -0.79 -9.14
N LYS A 189 22.67 -1.06 -7.85
CA LYS A 189 21.81 -2.07 -7.23
C LYS A 189 20.37 -1.58 -7.31
N VAL A 190 19.56 -2.29 -8.04
CA VAL A 190 18.09 -2.17 -7.99
C VAL A 190 17.55 -3.22 -7.02
N ARG A 191 16.40 -2.94 -6.42
CA ARG A 191 15.71 -3.86 -5.53
C ARG A 191 14.30 -4.13 -6.02
N SER A 192 13.74 -5.25 -5.67
CA SER A 192 12.34 -5.59 -5.92
C SER A 192 11.41 -4.55 -5.29
N ILE A 193 10.23 -4.37 -5.87
CA ILE A 193 9.16 -3.58 -5.27
C ILE A 193 8.66 -4.34 -4.04
N SER A 194 8.67 -3.67 -2.89
CA SER A 194 8.03 -4.19 -1.69
C SER A 194 6.57 -3.77 -1.65
N MET A 195 5.69 -4.77 -1.55
CA MET A 195 4.27 -4.53 -1.28
C MET A 195 3.99 -4.41 0.22
N GLU A 196 5.01 -4.59 1.07
CA GLU A 196 4.86 -4.48 2.50
C GLU A 196 4.62 -3.03 2.93
N MET A 197 3.53 -2.80 3.65
CA MET A 197 3.23 -1.53 4.30
C MET A 197 3.72 -1.59 5.75
N LYS A 198 4.96 -1.18 6.00
CA LYS A 198 5.56 -1.20 7.35
C LYS A 198 4.89 -0.25 8.32
N LYS A 199 4.30 0.81 7.81
CA LYS A 199 3.54 1.83 8.55
C LYS A 199 2.43 2.34 7.67
N LEU A 200 1.35 2.77 8.30
CA LEU A 200 0.30 3.49 7.58
C LEU A 200 0.85 4.82 7.04
N PRO A 201 0.57 5.17 5.79
CA PRO A 201 0.91 6.49 5.26
C PRO A 201 0.31 7.62 6.09
N LEU A 202 0.96 8.75 6.14
CA LEU A 202 0.44 9.95 6.79
C LEU A 202 -0.50 10.69 5.82
N LEU A 203 -1.80 10.67 6.10
CA LEU A 203 -2.86 11.32 5.31
C LEU A 203 -3.58 12.37 6.19
N PRO A 204 -2.96 13.54 6.46
CA PRO A 204 -3.42 14.47 7.49
C PRO A 204 -4.75 15.17 7.16
N ASP A 205 -5.09 15.30 5.88
CA ASP A 205 -6.25 16.06 5.41
C ASP A 205 -7.44 15.15 5.07
N GLY A 206 -7.40 13.89 5.49
CA GLY A 206 -8.46 12.91 5.24
C GLY A 206 -9.80 13.32 5.86
N ARG A 207 -10.88 13.08 5.15
CA ARG A 207 -12.24 13.30 5.68
C ARG A 207 -12.49 12.35 6.85
N ILE A 208 -12.96 12.89 7.97
CA ILE A 208 -13.31 12.08 9.15
C ILE A 208 -14.74 11.56 9.02
N VAL A 209 -14.89 10.26 9.22
CA VAL A 209 -16.18 9.56 9.32
C VAL A 209 -16.35 9.11 10.77
N GLU A 210 -17.50 9.41 11.36
CA GLU A 210 -17.82 8.99 12.72
C GLU A 210 -18.70 7.73 12.70
N ARG A 211 -18.37 6.77 13.57
CA ARG A 211 -19.16 5.56 13.80
C ARG A 211 -19.49 5.45 15.27
N LEU A 212 -20.75 5.15 15.58
CA LEU A 212 -21.18 4.72 16.90
C LEU A 212 -21.18 3.18 16.91
N LEU A 213 -20.32 2.59 17.71
CA LEU A 213 -20.24 1.17 17.96
C LEU A 213 -20.99 0.83 19.24
N GLU A 214 -21.78 -0.22 19.19
CA GLU A 214 -22.52 -0.74 20.33
C GLU A 214 -22.14 -2.21 20.51
N PHE A 215 -21.78 -2.60 21.73
CA PHE A 215 -21.41 -3.97 22.07
C PHE A 215 -21.92 -4.37 23.45
N THR A 216 -21.98 -5.65 23.72
CA THR A 216 -22.48 -6.20 24.98
C THR A 216 -21.38 -6.94 25.71
N HIS A 217 -21.21 -6.65 27.01
CA HIS A 217 -20.33 -7.38 27.91
C HIS A 217 -21.09 -7.70 29.21
N LEU A 218 -21.13 -8.97 29.61
CA LEU A 218 -21.84 -9.46 30.79
C LEU A 218 -23.29 -8.93 30.88
N GLY A 219 -24.01 -8.91 29.76
CA GLY A 219 -25.39 -8.43 29.69
C GLY A 219 -25.55 -6.89 29.74
N GLN A 220 -24.48 -6.13 29.83
CA GLN A 220 -24.49 -4.68 29.78
C GLN A 220 -24.12 -4.17 28.38
N THR A 221 -24.92 -3.26 27.87
CA THR A 221 -24.65 -2.61 26.58
C THR A 221 -23.74 -1.40 26.78
N HIS A 222 -22.64 -1.39 26.03
CA HIS A 222 -21.66 -0.31 25.97
C HIS A 222 -21.72 0.38 24.62
N ARG A 223 -21.40 1.67 24.60
CA ARG A 223 -21.36 2.48 23.38
C ARG A 223 -20.06 3.26 23.34
N LEU A 224 -19.45 3.26 22.18
CA LEU A 224 -18.28 4.10 21.95
C LEU A 224 -18.33 4.73 20.56
N LYS A 225 -17.85 5.95 20.46
CA LYS A 225 -17.79 6.69 19.22
C LYS A 225 -16.36 6.69 18.70
N VAL A 226 -16.17 6.22 17.48
CA VAL A 226 -14.87 6.20 16.80
C VAL A 226 -14.86 7.18 15.63
N ARG A 227 -13.70 7.81 15.40
CA ARG A 227 -13.46 8.73 14.30
C ARG A 227 -12.47 8.05 13.36
N LEU A 228 -12.88 7.77 12.14
CA LEU A 228 -12.13 7.01 11.15
C LEU A 228 -11.72 7.94 10.01
N ASN A 229 -10.56 7.71 9.43
CA ASN A 229 -10.10 8.48 8.29
C ASN A 229 -10.56 7.81 6.97
N ASP A 230 -11.45 8.47 6.24
CA ASP A 230 -12.04 7.96 4.98
C ASP A 230 -10.99 7.68 3.89
N ASP A 231 -9.87 8.41 3.91
CA ASP A 231 -8.78 8.19 2.97
C ASP A 231 -8.03 6.89 3.26
N TYR A 232 -7.86 6.53 4.55
CA TYR A 232 -7.31 5.23 4.91
C TYR A 232 -8.21 4.09 4.48
N LEU A 233 -9.52 4.24 4.68
CA LEU A 233 -10.48 3.22 4.26
C LEU A 233 -10.40 2.97 2.76
N LYS A 234 -10.39 4.05 1.96
CA LYS A 234 -10.24 3.98 0.50
C LYS A 234 -8.88 3.43 0.09
N MET A 235 -7.81 3.91 0.72
CA MET A 235 -6.46 3.43 0.44
C MET A 235 -6.35 1.92 0.67
N MET A 236 -6.91 1.41 1.76
CA MET A 236 -6.91 -0.02 2.05
C MET A 236 -7.81 -0.82 1.09
N ASP A 237 -8.89 -0.23 0.58
CA ASP A 237 -9.72 -0.85 -0.46
C ASP A 237 -9.00 -0.93 -1.81
N ASP A 238 -8.14 0.04 -2.12
CA ASP A 238 -7.36 0.11 -3.36
C ASP A 238 -6.03 -0.67 -3.27
N TYR A 239 -5.56 -0.97 -2.04
CA TYR A 239 -4.28 -1.63 -1.82
C TYR A 239 -4.32 -3.09 -2.25
N PRO A 240 -3.30 -3.57 -2.98
CA PRO A 240 -3.28 -4.96 -3.41
C PRO A 240 -3.14 -5.91 -2.24
N TYR A 241 -3.91 -6.98 -2.26
CA TYR A 241 -3.78 -8.07 -1.29
C TYR A 241 -2.59 -8.96 -1.65
N PHE A 242 -1.63 -9.11 -0.76
CA PHE A 242 -0.44 -9.93 -1.02
C PHE A 242 -0.03 -10.84 0.16
N ASN A 243 -0.19 -10.42 1.40
CA ASN A 243 0.14 -11.22 2.57
C ASN A 243 -0.85 -10.97 3.71
N GLN A 244 -1.54 -12.04 4.15
CA GLN A 244 -2.51 -11.94 5.24
C GLN A 244 -1.88 -11.48 6.57
N ALA A 245 -0.65 -11.92 6.88
CA ALA A 245 0.04 -11.54 8.11
C ALA A 245 0.19 -10.02 8.26
N GLN A 246 0.33 -9.29 7.15
CA GLN A 246 0.52 -7.85 7.15
C GLN A 246 -0.69 -7.09 7.73
N PHE A 247 -1.92 -7.58 7.52
CA PHE A 247 -3.12 -6.92 8.05
C PHE A 247 -3.15 -6.89 9.58
N PHE A 248 -2.48 -7.85 10.22
CA PHE A 248 -2.34 -7.91 11.67
C PHE A 248 -1.30 -6.90 12.22
N HIS A 249 -0.38 -6.43 11.39
CA HIS A 249 0.62 -5.41 11.76
C HIS A 249 0.18 -3.98 11.44
N LEU A 250 -0.89 -3.80 10.67
CA LEU A 250 -1.44 -2.48 10.42
C LEU A 250 -2.10 -1.93 11.68
N GLY A 251 -1.74 -0.72 12.03
CA GLY A 251 -2.37 0.01 13.12
C GLY A 251 -3.67 0.70 12.70
N LEU A 252 -4.07 1.66 13.51
CA LEU A 252 -5.15 2.60 13.22
C LEU A 252 -4.58 3.93 12.73
N SER A 253 -5.37 4.70 12.00
CA SER A 253 -5.07 6.11 11.74
C SER A 253 -4.95 6.90 13.05
N PRO A 254 -4.22 8.02 13.06
CA PRO A 254 -4.11 8.85 14.26
C PRO A 254 -5.47 9.27 14.84
N GLU A 255 -6.45 9.52 13.98
CA GLU A 255 -7.81 9.91 14.37
C GLU A 255 -8.59 8.75 15.00
N ALA A 256 -8.45 7.55 14.42
CA ALA A 256 -9.07 6.35 14.95
C ALA A 256 -8.45 5.96 16.29
N GLU A 257 -7.13 5.97 16.37
CA GLU A 257 -6.40 5.69 17.60
C GLU A 257 -6.75 6.71 18.72
N ALA A 258 -6.73 8.01 18.43
CA ALA A 258 -7.03 9.06 19.39
C ALA A 258 -8.48 9.03 19.91
N SER A 259 -9.41 8.43 19.16
CA SER A 259 -10.81 8.30 19.61
C SER A 259 -11.11 6.98 20.29
N LEU A 260 -10.52 5.87 19.84
CA LEU A 260 -10.81 4.52 20.32
C LEU A 260 -10.01 4.18 21.58
N VAL A 261 -8.69 4.42 21.56
CA VAL A 261 -7.80 3.93 22.61
C VAL A 261 -8.14 4.54 23.96
N PRO A 262 -8.25 5.87 24.14
CA PRO A 262 -8.60 6.44 25.44
C PRO A 262 -9.99 6.02 25.94
N ALA A 263 -10.96 5.85 25.06
CA ALA A 263 -12.31 5.40 25.43
C ALA A 263 -12.30 3.95 25.97
N LEU A 264 -11.53 3.07 25.33
CA LEU A 264 -11.36 1.70 25.82
C LEU A 264 -10.52 1.66 27.11
N GLU A 265 -9.47 2.46 27.24
CA GLU A 265 -8.67 2.55 28.47
C GLU A 265 -9.54 2.94 29.68
N GLU A 266 -10.44 3.91 29.53
CA GLU A 266 -11.39 4.31 30.55
C GLU A 266 -12.32 3.15 30.93
N MET A 267 -12.86 2.43 29.94
CA MET A 267 -13.72 1.28 30.18
C MET A 267 -12.98 0.10 30.83
N LEU A 268 -11.69 -0.04 30.59
CA LEU A 268 -10.82 -1.09 31.14
C LEU A 268 -10.27 -0.75 32.55
N ALA A 269 -10.45 0.50 33.01
CA ALA A 269 -9.91 0.94 34.29
C ALA A 269 -10.45 0.10 35.47
N GLY A 270 -9.55 -0.27 36.39
CA GLY A 270 -9.88 -1.05 37.57
C GLY A 270 -10.09 -2.56 37.34
N ARG A 271 -10.05 -3.04 36.09
CA ARG A 271 -10.14 -4.47 35.77
C ARG A 271 -8.77 -5.13 35.87
N ASN A 272 -8.74 -6.41 36.31
CA ASN A 272 -7.53 -7.22 36.19
C ASN A 272 -7.25 -7.64 34.74
N GLN A 273 -6.10 -8.28 34.48
CA GLN A 273 -5.68 -8.62 33.12
C GLN A 273 -6.69 -9.53 32.39
N LEU A 274 -7.19 -10.54 33.06
CA LEU A 274 -8.14 -11.50 32.47
C LEU A 274 -9.47 -10.81 32.13
N GLU A 275 -10.01 -10.03 33.06
CA GLU A 275 -11.22 -9.22 32.84
C GLU A 275 -11.08 -8.24 31.68
N LYS A 276 -9.88 -7.66 31.47
CA LYS A 276 -9.60 -6.79 30.32
C LYS A 276 -9.63 -7.57 29.01
N VAL A 277 -9.03 -8.76 28.98
CA VAL A 277 -9.07 -9.64 27.80
C VAL A 277 -10.50 -10.06 27.47
N GLU A 278 -11.30 -10.48 28.47
CA GLU A 278 -12.71 -10.83 28.29
C GLU A 278 -13.54 -9.64 27.76
N PHE A 279 -13.28 -8.43 28.27
CA PHE A 279 -13.96 -7.23 27.81
C PHE A 279 -13.65 -6.92 26.34
N LEU A 280 -12.38 -7.01 25.92
CA LEU A 280 -11.99 -6.80 24.54
C LEU A 280 -12.51 -7.91 23.62
N LEU A 281 -12.58 -9.17 24.07
CA LEU A 281 -13.24 -10.24 23.33
C LEU A 281 -14.72 -9.93 23.12
N SER A 282 -15.42 -9.51 24.17
CA SER A 282 -16.83 -9.12 24.06
C SER A 282 -17.03 -7.98 23.06
N PHE A 283 -16.14 -6.98 23.06
CA PHE A 283 -16.17 -5.90 22.10
C PHE A 283 -16.07 -6.41 20.65
N VAL A 284 -15.03 -7.18 20.29
CA VAL A 284 -14.84 -7.64 18.90
C VAL A 284 -15.88 -8.65 18.45
N ARG A 285 -16.42 -9.45 19.38
CA ARG A 285 -17.46 -10.46 19.10
C ARG A 285 -18.82 -9.84 18.84
N THR A 286 -19.17 -8.78 19.54
CA THR A 286 -20.57 -8.29 19.59
C THR A 286 -20.79 -6.93 18.95
N ALA A 287 -19.72 -6.15 18.67
CA ALA A 287 -19.86 -4.86 17.99
C ALA A 287 -20.17 -4.99 16.50
N PHE A 288 -19.94 -6.16 15.90
CA PHE A 288 -20.08 -6.38 14.46
C PHE A 288 -20.94 -7.62 14.19
N LEU A 289 -21.72 -7.58 13.13
CA LEU A 289 -22.42 -8.75 12.63
C LEU A 289 -21.45 -9.68 11.93
N TYR A 290 -21.61 -11.00 12.11
CA TYR A 290 -20.75 -11.96 11.40
C TYR A 290 -21.25 -12.19 9.98
N LYS A 291 -20.35 -12.11 9.01
CA LYS A 291 -20.61 -12.47 7.63
C LYS A 291 -19.31 -12.80 6.91
N ASP A 292 -19.25 -14.03 6.40
CA ASP A 292 -18.18 -14.54 5.58
C ASP A 292 -17.97 -13.70 4.30
N ASP A 293 -16.73 -13.45 3.94
CA ASP A 293 -16.34 -12.60 2.82
C ASP A 293 -16.78 -13.12 1.46
N ARG A 294 -16.72 -14.43 1.23
CA ARG A 294 -17.20 -15.04 -0.02
C ARG A 294 -18.67 -14.79 -0.27
N ARG A 295 -19.47 -14.78 0.82
CA ARG A 295 -20.90 -14.42 0.75
C ARG A 295 -21.15 -12.94 0.56
N ARG A 296 -20.19 -12.10 0.95
CA ARG A 296 -20.31 -10.64 0.88
C ARG A 296 -19.75 -10.09 -0.41
N PHE A 297 -18.52 -10.47 -0.77
CA PHE A 297 -17.73 -9.89 -1.87
C PHE A 297 -17.54 -10.87 -3.04
N GLY A 298 -17.86 -12.17 -2.85
CA GLY A 298 -17.60 -13.23 -3.83
C GLY A 298 -16.14 -13.74 -3.81
N HIS A 299 -15.30 -13.19 -2.95
CA HIS A 299 -13.89 -13.57 -2.75
C HIS A 299 -13.44 -13.16 -1.34
N GLU A 300 -12.33 -13.71 -0.87
CA GLU A 300 -11.68 -13.29 0.37
C GLU A 300 -11.21 -11.83 0.26
N LYS A 301 -11.49 -11.03 1.29
CA LYS A 301 -11.11 -9.63 1.38
C LYS A 301 -10.76 -9.28 2.84
N PRO A 302 -9.60 -9.67 3.34
CA PRO A 302 -9.18 -9.35 4.70
C PRO A 302 -9.21 -7.84 4.94
N MET A 303 -9.70 -7.45 6.09
CA MET A 303 -9.80 -6.05 6.50
C MET A 303 -8.72 -5.70 7.53
N SER A 304 -8.20 -4.47 7.42
CA SER A 304 -7.39 -3.87 8.48
C SER A 304 -8.24 -3.61 9.73
N PRO A 305 -7.62 -3.41 10.92
CA PRO A 305 -8.35 -3.05 12.14
C PRO A 305 -9.28 -1.84 11.95
N GLU A 306 -8.87 -0.82 11.18
CA GLU A 306 -9.70 0.36 10.93
C GLU A 306 -10.88 0.06 9.99
N GLN A 307 -10.69 -0.76 8.97
CA GLN A 307 -11.79 -1.20 8.11
C GLN A 307 -12.80 -2.05 8.89
N THR A 308 -12.34 -2.90 9.81
CA THR A 308 -13.22 -3.66 10.71
C THR A 308 -14.07 -2.73 11.57
N LEU A 309 -13.51 -1.67 12.13
CA LEU A 309 -14.26 -0.65 12.87
C LEU A 309 -15.27 0.10 11.99
N TYR A 310 -14.99 0.26 10.70
CA TYR A 310 -15.88 0.96 9.77
C TYR A 310 -17.06 0.11 9.32
N HIS A 311 -16.84 -1.15 9.02
CA HIS A 311 -17.87 -2.01 8.45
C HIS A 311 -18.83 -2.56 9.53
N SER A 312 -20.07 -2.81 9.13
CA SER A 312 -21.07 -3.42 10.03
C SER A 312 -20.93 -4.95 10.13
N TYR A 313 -20.17 -5.56 9.24
CA TYR A 313 -19.93 -6.99 9.14
C TYR A 313 -18.44 -7.26 9.15
N SER A 314 -18.06 -8.35 9.77
CA SER A 314 -16.70 -8.86 9.85
C SER A 314 -16.71 -10.38 9.96
N ASP A 315 -15.63 -11.04 9.62
CA ASP A 315 -15.45 -12.47 9.81
C ASP A 315 -14.28 -12.79 10.76
N CYS A 316 -13.66 -13.97 10.65
CA CYS A 316 -12.70 -14.43 11.64
C CYS A 316 -11.38 -13.68 11.58
N GLU A 317 -10.83 -13.45 10.40
CA GLU A 317 -9.58 -12.74 10.24
C GLU A 317 -9.68 -11.27 10.61
N ASP A 318 -10.79 -10.62 10.28
CA ASP A 318 -11.06 -9.21 10.60
C ASP A 318 -11.11 -8.98 12.11
N ARG A 319 -11.90 -9.81 12.81
CA ARG A 319 -12.03 -9.73 14.27
C ARG A 319 -10.73 -10.11 14.98
N SER A 320 -10.03 -11.10 14.45
CA SER A 320 -8.71 -11.49 14.96
C SER A 320 -7.69 -10.38 14.80
N SER A 321 -7.68 -9.67 13.65
CA SER A 321 -6.82 -8.53 13.40
C SER A 321 -7.09 -7.38 14.37
N LEU A 322 -8.35 -7.00 14.55
CA LEU A 322 -8.73 -5.96 15.51
C LEU A 322 -8.39 -6.35 16.95
N PHE A 323 -8.69 -7.60 17.36
CA PHE A 323 -8.39 -8.08 18.71
C PHE A 323 -6.89 -8.13 18.98
N PHE A 324 -6.10 -8.63 18.02
CA PHE A 324 -4.64 -8.65 18.09
C PHE A 324 -4.06 -7.25 18.25
N TYR A 325 -4.53 -6.27 17.46
CA TYR A 325 -4.14 -4.87 17.62
C TYR A 325 -4.47 -4.32 19.01
N LEU A 326 -5.70 -4.52 19.49
CA LEU A 326 -6.14 -3.99 20.79
C LEU A 326 -5.38 -4.60 21.97
N THR A 327 -5.07 -5.90 21.93
CA THR A 327 -4.29 -6.55 23.00
C THR A 327 -2.85 -6.03 23.05
N GLN A 328 -2.23 -5.77 21.91
CA GLN A 328 -0.91 -5.14 21.86
C GLN A 328 -0.95 -3.72 22.41
N LYS A 329 -1.90 -2.92 21.92
CA LYS A 329 -1.95 -1.47 22.20
C LYS A 329 -2.36 -1.16 23.63
N LEU A 330 -3.32 -1.89 24.19
CA LEU A 330 -3.94 -1.60 25.48
C LEU A 330 -3.39 -2.45 26.63
N LEU A 331 -2.95 -3.68 26.33
CA LEU A 331 -2.59 -4.64 27.37
C LEU A 331 -1.10 -5.00 27.37
N HIS A 332 -0.41 -4.77 26.26
CA HIS A 332 1.00 -5.13 26.07
C HIS A 332 1.31 -6.61 26.39
N ILE A 333 0.38 -7.50 26.04
CA ILE A 333 0.50 -8.95 26.28
C ILE A 333 1.11 -9.60 25.03
N PRO A 334 2.13 -10.48 25.19
CA PRO A 334 2.60 -11.29 24.08
C PRO A 334 1.47 -12.07 23.43
N ALA A 335 1.38 -12.05 22.11
CA ALA A 335 0.29 -12.62 21.36
C ALA A 335 0.79 -13.31 20.09
N ILE A 336 0.10 -14.38 19.68
CA ILE A 336 0.28 -15.04 18.39
C ILE A 336 -1.05 -15.11 17.64
N VAL A 337 -0.98 -15.00 16.33
CA VAL A 337 -2.10 -15.27 15.44
C VAL A 337 -1.96 -16.68 14.89
N LEU A 338 -3.02 -17.44 14.98
CA LEU A 338 -3.12 -18.82 14.55
C LEU A 338 -3.98 -18.91 13.29
N ASP A 339 -3.40 -19.44 12.23
CA ASP A 339 -4.07 -19.71 10.97
C ASP A 339 -4.34 -21.20 10.87
N PHE A 340 -5.61 -21.55 10.85
CA PHE A 340 -6.13 -22.89 10.66
C PHE A 340 -6.60 -23.06 9.21
N GLU A 341 -7.02 -24.26 8.82
CA GLU A 341 -7.47 -24.53 7.44
C GLU A 341 -8.69 -23.68 7.02
N GLU A 342 -9.61 -23.44 7.97
CA GLU A 342 -10.87 -22.70 7.71
C GLU A 342 -11.15 -21.62 8.77
N HIS A 343 -10.14 -21.20 9.55
CA HIS A 343 -10.35 -20.27 10.64
C HIS A 343 -9.08 -19.52 11.04
N VAL A 344 -9.24 -18.32 11.56
CA VAL A 344 -8.17 -17.54 12.16
C VAL A 344 -8.53 -17.17 13.59
N GLY A 345 -7.60 -17.41 14.52
CA GLY A 345 -7.77 -17.10 15.93
C GLY A 345 -6.53 -16.46 16.55
N VAL A 346 -6.65 -16.04 17.78
CA VAL A 346 -5.57 -15.39 18.54
C VAL A 346 -5.28 -16.16 19.81
N ALA A 347 -4.01 -16.25 20.20
CA ALA A 347 -3.65 -16.76 21.52
C ALA A 347 -2.72 -15.79 22.25
N LEU A 348 -2.91 -15.65 23.55
CA LEU A 348 -2.22 -14.70 24.42
C LEU A 348 -1.42 -15.42 25.49
N GLU A 349 -0.27 -14.86 25.89
CA GLU A 349 0.48 -15.35 27.05
C GLU A 349 -0.25 -14.91 28.33
N LEU A 350 -1.00 -15.84 28.92
CA LEU A 350 -1.80 -15.60 30.14
C LEU A 350 -1.37 -16.58 31.24
N GLU A 351 -0.82 -16.05 32.33
CA GLU A 351 -0.38 -16.88 33.46
C GLU A 351 -1.56 -17.46 34.26
N GLY A 352 -1.41 -18.71 34.67
CA GLY A 352 -2.40 -19.37 35.55
C GLY A 352 -3.70 -19.78 34.85
N VAL A 353 -3.90 -19.48 33.59
CA VAL A 353 -5.09 -19.85 32.82
C VAL A 353 -4.94 -21.24 32.22
N LYS A 354 -6.01 -22.05 32.36
CA LYS A 354 -6.08 -23.41 31.78
C LYS A 354 -6.92 -23.39 30.51
N GLY A 355 -6.64 -24.33 29.60
CA GLY A 355 -7.39 -24.48 28.37
C GLY A 355 -6.49 -24.88 27.21
N ASN A 356 -7.04 -24.77 25.99
CA ASN A 356 -6.28 -24.99 24.75
C ASN A 356 -5.16 -23.97 24.67
N SER A 357 -3.97 -24.45 24.33
CA SER A 357 -2.78 -23.61 24.32
C SER A 357 -1.79 -24.07 23.27
N PHE A 358 -0.97 -23.12 22.84
CA PHE A 358 0.05 -23.29 21.80
C PHE A 358 1.40 -22.87 22.37
N ASN A 359 2.46 -23.62 22.04
CA ASN A 359 3.82 -23.28 22.43
C ASN A 359 4.53 -22.62 21.24
N PHE A 360 5.10 -21.44 21.47
CA PHE A 360 5.89 -20.73 20.48
C PHE A 360 7.06 -20.04 21.18
N GLU A 361 8.27 -20.22 20.67
CA GLU A 361 9.51 -19.64 21.21
C GLU A 361 9.70 -19.84 22.72
N GLY A 362 9.34 -21.04 23.21
CA GLY A 362 9.47 -21.40 24.61
C GLY A 362 8.42 -20.83 25.57
N ARG A 363 7.43 -20.08 25.04
CA ARG A 363 6.31 -19.50 25.78
C ARG A 363 5.02 -20.26 25.51
N LYS A 364 4.10 -20.21 26.46
CA LYS A 364 2.77 -20.83 26.34
C LYS A 364 1.71 -19.76 26.12
N TYR A 365 0.97 -19.88 25.03
CA TYR A 365 -0.11 -18.97 24.65
C TYR A 365 -1.46 -19.68 24.79
N ILE A 366 -2.39 -19.04 25.48
CA ILE A 366 -3.76 -19.54 25.73
C ILE A 366 -4.66 -19.03 24.62
N TYR A 367 -5.43 -19.91 24.02
CA TYR A 367 -6.35 -19.56 22.94
C TYR A 367 -7.44 -18.59 23.39
N CYS A 368 -7.69 -17.58 22.61
CA CYS A 368 -8.73 -16.58 22.79
C CYS A 368 -9.49 -16.46 21.47
N GLU A 369 -10.74 -16.88 21.43
CA GLU A 369 -11.58 -16.88 20.22
C GLU A 369 -12.20 -15.50 19.98
N PRO A 370 -11.83 -14.71 18.95
CA PRO A 370 -12.41 -13.39 18.72
C PRO A 370 -13.69 -13.41 17.88
N THR A 371 -14.03 -14.53 17.25
CA THR A 371 -15.05 -14.57 16.19
C THR A 371 -16.47 -14.84 16.71
N GLY A 372 -16.62 -15.51 17.81
CA GLY A 372 -17.89 -16.03 18.30
C GLY A 372 -19.07 -15.05 18.25
N PRO A 373 -20.31 -15.56 18.04
CA PRO A 373 -21.49 -14.70 17.99
C PRO A 373 -21.90 -14.14 19.35
N SER A 374 -21.33 -14.63 20.43
CA SER A 374 -21.65 -14.29 21.81
C SER A 374 -20.52 -14.68 22.74
N ASP A 375 -20.73 -14.49 24.04
CA ASP A 375 -19.80 -14.89 25.12
C ASP A 375 -19.73 -16.43 25.34
N GLU A 376 -20.03 -17.23 24.33
CA GLU A 376 -20.19 -18.68 24.45
C GLU A 376 -18.88 -19.43 24.72
N LEU A 377 -17.75 -18.88 24.26
CA LEU A 377 -16.44 -19.50 24.51
C LEU A 377 -15.65 -18.69 25.54
N ALA A 378 -15.29 -19.36 26.63
CA ALA A 378 -14.36 -18.80 27.61
C ALA A 378 -12.92 -18.77 27.07
N ILE A 379 -12.07 -17.98 27.69
CA ILE A 379 -10.63 -17.95 27.38
C ILE A 379 -10.07 -19.38 27.59
N GLY A 380 -9.37 -19.90 26.62
CA GLY A 380 -8.85 -21.27 26.59
C GLY A 380 -9.80 -22.31 25.98
N GLU A 381 -11.00 -21.95 25.60
CA GLU A 381 -11.92 -22.81 24.87
C GLU A 381 -11.79 -22.65 23.36
N MET A 382 -12.05 -23.73 22.64
CA MET A 382 -12.05 -23.77 21.16
C MET A 382 -13.24 -24.57 20.68
N TRP A 383 -13.81 -24.21 19.56
CA TRP A 383 -14.78 -25.09 18.88
C TRP A 383 -14.14 -26.42 18.47
N ASP A 384 -14.90 -27.50 18.54
CA ASP A 384 -14.40 -28.83 18.22
C ASP A 384 -13.84 -28.93 16.80
N TYR A 385 -14.48 -28.28 15.83
CA TYR A 385 -14.02 -28.32 14.46
C TYR A 385 -12.68 -27.57 14.26
N VAL A 386 -12.42 -26.49 15.01
CA VAL A 386 -11.14 -25.77 14.97
C VAL A 386 -10.03 -26.58 15.64
N ARG A 387 -10.35 -27.22 16.78
CA ARG A 387 -9.40 -28.06 17.55
C ARG A 387 -8.86 -29.24 16.74
N GLN A 388 -9.61 -29.72 15.76
CA GLN A 388 -9.22 -30.83 14.88
C GLN A 388 -8.33 -30.42 13.71
N GLN A 389 -8.20 -29.12 13.46
CA GLN A 389 -7.37 -28.59 12.37
C GLN A 389 -5.93 -28.33 12.82
N ASN A 390 -5.01 -28.39 11.86
CA ASN A 390 -3.64 -27.97 12.10
C ASN A 390 -3.54 -26.44 12.13
N ALA A 391 -2.85 -25.91 13.13
CA ALA A 391 -2.56 -24.50 13.23
C ALA A 391 -1.14 -24.21 12.77
N ARG A 392 -0.97 -23.15 12.00
CA ARG A 392 0.32 -22.51 11.79
C ARG A 392 0.31 -21.12 12.45
N ILE A 393 1.45 -20.68 12.92
CA ILE A 393 1.59 -19.32 13.42
C ILE A 393 1.75 -18.39 12.23
N LEU A 394 0.83 -17.48 12.08
CA LEU A 394 0.82 -16.50 11.00
C LEU A 394 1.73 -15.32 11.33
N THR A 395 1.63 -14.83 12.57
CA THR A 395 2.46 -13.74 13.10
C THR A 395 2.45 -13.73 14.61
N SER A 396 3.34 -12.96 15.23
CA SER A 396 3.48 -12.80 16.67
C SER A 396 3.74 -11.34 17.06
N TYR A 397 3.48 -11.05 18.32
CA TYR A 397 3.85 -9.81 18.98
C TYR A 397 4.55 -10.11 20.30
N LEU A 398 5.72 -9.53 20.52
CA LEU A 398 6.44 -9.53 21.79
C LEU A 398 6.68 -8.08 22.22
N PRO A 399 6.28 -7.68 23.44
CA PRO A 399 6.54 -6.33 23.94
C PRO A 399 8.04 -6.04 23.98
N GLY A 400 8.48 -4.94 23.34
CA GLY A 400 9.87 -4.49 23.35
C GLY A 400 10.70 -4.90 22.14
N GLU A 401 10.13 -5.58 21.16
CA GLU A 401 10.73 -5.83 19.84
C GLU A 401 10.36 -4.77 18.80
#